data_316884c6b5cfd8d8a03f44adab98813d
#
_entry.id   316884c6b5cfd8d8a03f44adab98813d
#
_cell.length_a   1.000
_cell.length_b   1.000
_cell.length_c   1.000
_cell.angle_alpha   90.00
_cell.angle_beta   90.00
_cell.angle_gamma   90.00
#
_symmetry.space_group_name_H-M   'P 1'
#
loop_
_entity.id
_entity.type
_entity.pdbx_description
1 polymer ?
#
loop_
_entity_poly.entity_id
_entity_poly.type
_entity_poly.pdbx_seq_one_letter_code
_entity_poly.pdbx_strand_id
1 'polypeptide(L)'
;MTKHIYKVLTILILLVCKNSIQAQQTPVFSDYYYNPVLINPAHSGYSPDTEVSLSNFGYLSGFEGSPRTFSGILNTSLFDNNVGISGGFISDQIGVTSATTLFGSYAYKILLDENYNRARWWNYNPNVLSFGLTTGVLFFNEDLSRLNIQGDPNFENDVNVTVPSFGFGVLYNHNKLYVGFSVQNLFADSVASDQNVNIQTPYYLYGGYRLYLSRFQEIRIQPSMLVKFEEDAPAQFDFNVSANYKNRIEIGAGYRSSSSFNGLVGLYFLKNWRFAYSYTAFGSDTPFNNTNGFILTYKGGEGF
;
A
#
# COMPACT_ATOMS: atom_id res chain seq x y z
N MET A 1 -20.60 5.24 -34.97
CA MET A 1 -19.60 5.17 -33.91
C MET A 1 -20.16 5.44 -32.50
N THR A 2 -20.95 6.46 -32.28
CA THR A 2 -21.52 6.82 -30.95
C THR A 2 -22.36 5.73 -30.29
N LYS A 3 -23.20 5.00 -31.02
CA LYS A 3 -24.05 3.93 -30.44
C LYS A 3 -23.27 2.73 -29.89
N HIS A 4 -22.08 2.45 -30.37
CA HIS A 4 -21.22 1.37 -29.83
C HIS A 4 -20.50 1.80 -28.55
N ILE A 5 -20.16 3.09 -28.44
CA ILE A 5 -19.54 3.65 -27.24
C ILE A 5 -20.50 3.58 -26.05
N TYR A 6 -21.79 3.92 -26.25
CA TYR A 6 -22.80 3.80 -25.19
C TYR A 6 -23.04 2.36 -24.76
N LYS A 7 -23.03 1.39 -25.68
CA LYS A 7 -23.16 -0.04 -25.34
C LYS A 7 -21.96 -0.55 -24.53
N VAL A 8 -20.75 -0.15 -24.89
CA VAL A 8 -19.54 -0.51 -24.14
C VAL A 8 -19.55 0.14 -22.77
N LEU A 9 -19.96 1.41 -22.67
CA LEU A 9 -20.08 2.12 -21.40
C LEU A 9 -21.15 1.48 -20.47
N THR A 10 -22.30 1.07 -21.05
CA THR A 10 -23.37 0.40 -20.31
C THR A 10 -22.96 -0.99 -19.82
N ILE A 11 -22.21 -1.74 -20.62
CA ILE A 11 -21.64 -3.05 -20.20
C ILE A 11 -20.60 -2.85 -19.11
N LEU A 12 -19.76 -1.82 -19.20
CA LEU A 12 -18.78 -1.48 -18.18
C LEU A 12 -19.46 -1.12 -16.84
N ILE A 13 -20.58 -0.37 -16.90
CA ILE A 13 -21.38 0.01 -15.72
C ILE A 13 -22.08 -1.20 -15.10
N LEU A 14 -22.56 -2.15 -15.90
CA LEU A 14 -23.24 -3.36 -15.41
C LEU A 14 -22.28 -4.39 -14.79
N LEU A 15 -20.99 -4.35 -15.13
CA LEU A 15 -19.95 -5.18 -14.54
C LEU A 15 -19.53 -4.72 -13.11
N VAL A 16 -19.89 -3.51 -12.73
CA VAL A 16 -19.53 -2.91 -11.42
C VAL A 16 -20.54 -3.28 -10.28
N CYS A 17 -21.68 -3.90 -10.60
CA CYS A 17 -22.78 -4.13 -9.64
C CYS A 17 -22.81 -5.55 -9.07
N LYS A 18 -21.72 -6.08 -8.52
CA LYS A 18 -21.77 -7.24 -7.60
C LYS A 18 -21.12 -6.86 -6.26
N ASN A 19 -21.93 -6.44 -5.32
CA ASN A 19 -21.50 -6.18 -3.95
C ASN A 19 -21.49 -7.48 -3.15
N SER A 20 -20.32 -8.10 -3.04
CA SER A 20 -20.04 -9.08 -1.98
C SER A 20 -19.15 -8.36 -0.97
N ILE A 21 -19.69 -8.11 0.22
CA ILE A 21 -18.94 -7.48 1.31
C ILE A 21 -18.05 -8.55 1.91
N GLN A 22 -16.78 -8.56 1.57
CA GLN A 22 -15.74 -9.27 2.31
C GLN A 22 -14.80 -8.22 2.91
N ALA A 23 -14.67 -8.28 4.24
CA ALA A 23 -13.90 -7.32 5.01
C ALA A 23 -12.43 -7.75 5.07
N GLN A 24 -11.66 -7.56 3.99
CA GLN A 24 -10.22 -7.73 4.03
C GLN A 24 -9.53 -6.36 4.10
N GLN A 25 -8.56 -6.24 5.02
CA GLN A 25 -7.77 -5.02 5.11
C GLN A 25 -6.80 -4.94 3.92
N THR A 26 -6.92 -3.85 3.20
CA THR A 26 -5.97 -3.47 2.17
C THR A 26 -5.25 -2.21 2.66
N PRO A 27 -3.93 -2.07 2.44
CA PRO A 27 -3.23 -0.82 2.75
C PRO A 27 -4.01 0.38 2.22
N VAL A 28 -4.22 1.39 3.05
CA VAL A 28 -4.93 2.61 2.67
C VAL A 28 -4.02 3.50 1.81
N PHE A 29 -4.61 4.50 1.15
CA PHE A 29 -3.87 5.40 0.26
C PHE A 29 -2.61 5.98 0.90
N SER A 30 -2.69 6.46 2.13
CA SER A 30 -1.53 7.02 2.83
C SER A 30 -0.40 6.01 2.99
N ASP A 31 -0.71 4.74 3.27
CA ASP A 31 0.31 3.72 3.50
C ASP A 31 1.09 3.43 2.22
N TYR A 32 0.42 3.04 1.14
CA TYR A 32 1.14 2.71 -0.10
C TYR A 32 1.67 3.94 -0.84
N TYR A 33 1.13 5.13 -0.58
CA TYR A 33 1.65 6.38 -1.15
C TYR A 33 3.02 6.73 -0.55
N TYR A 34 3.16 6.62 0.77
CA TYR A 34 4.43 6.90 1.45
C TYR A 34 5.36 5.70 1.55
N ASN A 35 4.81 4.49 1.62
CA ASN A 35 5.55 3.23 1.77
C ASN A 35 5.15 2.23 0.67
N PRO A 36 5.42 2.51 -0.61
CA PRO A 36 4.99 1.65 -1.71
C PRO A 36 5.62 0.25 -1.69
N VAL A 37 6.68 0.03 -0.92
CA VAL A 37 7.25 -1.30 -0.66
C VAL A 37 6.21 -2.25 -0.04
N LEU A 38 5.24 -1.73 0.73
CA LEU A 38 4.15 -2.54 1.32
C LEU A 38 3.32 -3.27 0.28
N ILE A 39 3.18 -2.72 -0.91
CA ILE A 39 2.40 -3.34 -1.99
C ILE A 39 3.29 -3.90 -3.11
N ASN A 40 4.50 -3.39 -3.31
CA ASN A 40 5.35 -3.81 -4.42
C ASN A 40 6.85 -3.80 -4.04
N PRO A 41 7.51 -4.96 -3.96
CA PRO A 41 8.92 -5.06 -3.60
C PRO A 41 9.87 -4.38 -4.60
N ALA A 42 9.45 -4.09 -5.82
CA ALA A 42 10.24 -3.36 -6.80
C ALA A 42 10.54 -1.89 -6.39
N HIS A 43 9.89 -1.38 -5.35
CA HIS A 43 10.20 -0.09 -4.72
C HIS A 43 11.33 -0.16 -3.70
N SER A 44 11.89 -1.33 -3.41
CA SER A 44 13.04 -1.44 -2.50
C SER A 44 14.20 -0.61 -3.02
N GLY A 45 14.77 0.22 -2.14
CA GLY A 45 15.85 1.14 -2.49
C GLY A 45 15.52 2.13 -3.60
N TYR A 46 14.24 2.53 -3.73
CA TYR A 46 13.85 3.52 -4.75
C TYR A 46 14.58 4.86 -4.54
N SER A 47 14.67 5.31 -3.29
CA SER A 47 15.49 6.46 -2.92
C SER A 47 16.96 6.05 -2.76
N PRO A 48 17.93 6.91 -3.15
CA PRO A 48 19.35 6.64 -2.91
C PRO A 48 19.71 6.61 -1.43
N ASP A 49 18.96 7.33 -0.61
CA ASP A 49 19.17 7.42 0.83
C ASP A 49 18.39 6.36 1.59
N THR A 50 18.90 6.00 2.75
CA THR A 50 18.20 5.10 3.68
C THR A 50 16.99 5.80 4.29
N GLU A 51 15.83 5.15 4.23
CA GLU A 51 14.59 5.60 4.81
C GLU A 51 14.10 4.62 5.88
N VAL A 52 13.68 5.15 7.03
CA VAL A 52 12.98 4.40 8.08
C VAL A 52 11.60 5.02 8.24
N SER A 53 10.57 4.20 8.14
CA SER A 53 9.19 4.65 8.24
C SER A 53 8.42 3.81 9.25
N LEU A 54 7.65 4.49 10.09
CA LEU A 54 6.67 3.88 11.00
C LEU A 54 5.30 4.41 10.62
N SER A 55 4.34 3.53 10.47
CA SER A 55 2.95 3.93 10.23
C SER A 55 2.01 3.26 11.22
N ASN A 56 0.95 4.00 11.56
CA ASN A 56 -0.11 3.56 12.42
C ASN A 56 -1.44 3.99 11.80
N PHE A 57 -2.37 3.08 11.67
CA PHE A 57 -3.70 3.33 11.15
C PHE A 57 -4.75 2.66 12.04
N GLY A 58 -5.84 3.38 12.35
CA GLY A 58 -6.99 2.83 13.06
C GLY A 58 -6.85 2.75 14.60
N TYR A 59 -5.67 2.97 15.19
CA TYR A 59 -5.49 2.85 16.64
C TYR A 59 -6.21 3.93 17.48
N LEU A 60 -6.59 5.03 16.88
CA LEU A 60 -7.37 6.09 17.54
C LEU A 60 -8.88 5.98 17.30
N SER A 61 -9.35 4.89 16.70
CA SER A 61 -10.78 4.63 16.59
C SER A 61 -11.32 4.18 17.96
N GLY A 62 -12.36 4.84 18.44
CA GLY A 62 -12.96 4.55 19.74
C GLY A 62 -13.87 3.31 19.77
N PHE A 63 -13.82 2.45 18.74
CA PHE A 63 -14.66 1.27 18.63
C PHE A 63 -13.83 -0.01 18.82
N GLU A 64 -14.25 -0.88 19.74
CA GLU A 64 -13.59 -2.17 19.98
C GLU A 64 -13.74 -3.08 18.75
N GLY A 65 -12.64 -3.72 18.33
CA GLY A 65 -12.59 -4.57 17.14
C GLY A 65 -12.46 -3.83 15.81
N SER A 66 -12.34 -2.49 15.83
CA SER A 66 -12.09 -1.74 14.60
C SER A 66 -10.76 -2.11 13.94
N PRO A 67 -10.67 -2.07 12.61
CA PRO A 67 -9.44 -2.34 11.88
C PRO A 67 -8.26 -1.45 12.34
N ARG A 68 -7.12 -2.07 12.61
CA ARG A 68 -5.88 -1.41 13.04
C ARG A 68 -4.71 -2.00 12.28
N THR A 69 -3.87 -1.13 11.74
CA THR A 69 -2.62 -1.52 11.08
C THR A 69 -1.45 -0.80 11.72
N PHE A 70 -0.39 -1.52 12.03
CA PHE A 70 0.89 -0.95 12.43
C PHE A 70 1.99 -1.51 11.56
N SER A 71 2.83 -0.65 10.98
CA SER A 71 3.95 -1.11 10.16
C SER A 71 5.24 -0.35 10.45
N GLY A 72 6.35 -1.05 10.24
CA GLY A 72 7.69 -0.47 10.30
C GLY A 72 8.52 -0.97 9.12
N ILE A 73 9.18 -0.05 8.41
CA ILE A 73 9.94 -0.36 7.19
C ILE A 73 11.30 0.33 7.28
N LEU A 74 12.34 -0.43 6.96
CA LEU A 74 13.66 0.07 6.60
C LEU A 74 13.85 -0.14 5.09
N ASN A 75 14.25 0.90 4.38
CA ASN A 75 14.42 0.86 2.94
C ASN A 75 15.72 1.56 2.55
N THR A 76 16.59 0.91 1.77
CA THR A 76 17.91 1.46 1.40
C THR A 76 18.33 1.01 0.02
N SER A 77 19.14 1.83 -0.62
CA SER A 77 19.78 1.54 -1.90
C SER A 77 21.25 1.21 -1.74
N LEU A 78 21.74 0.31 -2.56
CA LEU A 78 23.13 -0.18 -2.59
C LEU A 78 23.65 -0.16 -4.03
N PHE A 79 24.97 -0.27 -4.18
CA PHE A 79 25.65 -0.42 -5.48
C PHE A 79 25.24 0.64 -6.50
N ASP A 80 25.46 1.92 -6.16
CA ASP A 80 25.14 3.06 -7.02
C ASP A 80 23.67 3.10 -7.49
N ASN A 81 22.76 2.71 -6.59
CA ASN A 81 21.31 2.63 -6.80
C ASN A 81 20.84 1.49 -7.72
N ASN A 82 21.69 0.55 -8.13
CA ASN A 82 21.25 -0.58 -8.95
C ASN A 82 20.56 -1.68 -8.14
N VAL A 83 20.82 -1.74 -6.83
CA VAL A 83 20.21 -2.71 -5.92
C VAL A 83 19.46 -2.00 -4.82
N GLY A 84 18.25 -2.46 -4.53
CA GLY A 84 17.47 -2.04 -3.39
C GLY A 84 17.26 -3.16 -2.40
N ILE A 85 17.33 -2.83 -1.12
CA ILE A 85 16.99 -3.74 -0.03
C ILE A 85 16.01 -3.04 0.88
N SER A 86 14.97 -3.77 1.27
CA SER A 86 14.08 -3.31 2.33
C SER A 86 13.71 -4.47 3.24
N GLY A 87 13.27 -4.14 4.43
CA GLY A 87 12.75 -5.10 5.38
C GLY A 87 11.87 -4.40 6.39
N GLY A 88 10.98 -5.17 6.99
CA GLY A 88 10.06 -4.61 7.95
C GLY A 88 9.01 -5.59 8.41
N PHE A 89 8.01 -5.01 9.03
CA PHE A 89 6.83 -5.74 9.48
C PHE A 89 5.56 -4.95 9.20
N ILE A 90 4.48 -5.68 9.02
CA ILE A 90 3.11 -5.15 9.02
C ILE A 90 2.27 -6.02 9.93
N SER A 91 1.52 -5.41 10.83
CA SER A 91 0.62 -6.09 11.76
C SER A 91 -0.76 -5.51 11.62
N ASP A 92 -1.67 -6.33 11.15
CA ASP A 92 -3.09 -6.02 10.97
C ASP A 92 -3.92 -6.71 12.04
N GLN A 93 -4.92 -6.02 12.55
CA GLN A 93 -5.88 -6.57 13.50
C GLN A 93 -7.29 -6.12 13.14
N ILE A 94 -8.22 -7.07 13.07
CA ILE A 94 -9.66 -6.82 12.88
C ILE A 94 -10.43 -7.75 13.82
N GLY A 95 -11.16 -7.16 14.76
CA GLY A 95 -11.90 -7.96 15.73
C GLY A 95 -10.98 -8.88 16.53
N VAL A 96 -11.20 -10.17 16.41
CA VAL A 96 -10.43 -11.25 17.06
C VAL A 96 -9.32 -11.80 16.15
N THR A 97 -9.27 -11.38 14.90
CA THR A 97 -8.26 -11.83 13.92
C THR A 97 -7.08 -10.88 13.91
N SER A 98 -5.87 -11.42 13.94
CA SER A 98 -4.62 -10.68 13.74
C SER A 98 -3.72 -11.39 12.73
N ALA A 99 -3.06 -10.59 11.89
CA ALA A 99 -2.11 -11.05 10.89
C ALA A 99 -0.85 -10.20 10.97
N THR A 100 0.29 -10.82 11.28
CA THR A 100 1.57 -10.12 11.35
C THR A 100 2.54 -10.73 10.36
N THR A 101 3.00 -9.94 9.40
CA THR A 101 4.00 -10.34 8.41
C THR A 101 5.34 -9.68 8.73
N LEU A 102 6.39 -10.50 8.87
CA LEU A 102 7.77 -10.05 8.84
C LEU A 102 8.33 -10.33 7.45
N PHE A 103 8.95 -9.35 6.82
CA PHE A 103 9.42 -9.49 5.44
C PHE A 103 10.78 -8.87 5.20
N GLY A 104 11.47 -9.40 4.19
CA GLY A 104 12.64 -8.81 3.56
C GLY A 104 12.44 -8.78 2.05
N SER A 105 12.84 -7.70 1.40
CA SER A 105 12.69 -7.53 -0.04
C SER A 105 14.01 -7.13 -0.68
N TYR A 106 14.20 -7.59 -1.90
CA TYR A 106 15.32 -7.27 -2.77
C TYR A 106 14.79 -6.76 -4.10
N ALA A 107 15.36 -5.69 -4.63
CA ALA A 107 15.04 -5.19 -5.96
C ALA A 107 16.31 -4.98 -6.79
N TYR A 108 16.25 -5.39 -8.04
CA TYR A 108 17.24 -5.06 -9.05
C TYR A 108 16.70 -3.99 -9.98
N LYS A 109 17.47 -2.90 -10.15
CA LYS A 109 17.08 -1.72 -10.89
C LYS A 109 17.95 -1.52 -12.12
N ILE A 110 17.33 -1.46 -13.28
CA ILE A 110 17.94 -1.11 -14.55
C ILE A 110 17.72 0.37 -14.76
N LEU A 111 18.76 1.18 -14.57
CA LEU A 111 18.72 2.61 -14.82
C LEU A 111 18.75 2.85 -16.33
N LEU A 112 17.71 3.46 -16.88
CA LEU A 112 17.53 3.67 -18.32
C LEU A 112 18.15 4.98 -18.80
N ASP A 113 18.49 5.90 -17.89
CA ASP A 113 19.11 7.19 -18.19
C ASP A 113 20.03 7.64 -17.05
N GLU A 114 21.34 7.67 -17.29
CA GLU A 114 22.35 8.09 -16.32
C GLU A 114 22.33 9.60 -16.05
N ASN A 115 21.83 10.42 -16.97
CA ASN A 115 21.76 11.87 -16.81
C ASN A 115 20.71 12.32 -15.82
N TYR A 116 19.81 11.44 -15.42
CA TYR A 116 18.70 11.72 -14.53
C TYR A 116 19.11 11.92 -13.06
N ASN A 117 20.28 11.47 -12.66
CA ASN A 117 20.83 11.64 -11.31
C ASN A 117 21.15 13.12 -10.96
N ARG A 118 20.93 14.06 -11.86
CA ARG A 118 21.06 15.51 -11.63
C ARG A 118 19.75 16.21 -11.33
N ALA A 119 18.69 15.46 -11.05
CA ALA A 119 17.43 16.03 -10.58
C ALA A 119 17.65 16.83 -9.29
N ARG A 120 16.83 17.86 -9.11
CA ARG A 120 16.86 18.65 -7.87
C ARG A 120 16.52 17.73 -6.70
N TRP A 121 17.12 17.94 -5.54
CA TRP A 121 17.01 17.09 -4.35
C TRP A 121 15.55 16.78 -3.94
N TRP A 122 14.61 17.71 -4.16
CA TRP A 122 13.17 17.48 -3.87
C TRP A 122 12.40 16.73 -4.95
N ASN A 123 13.04 16.34 -6.03
CA ASN A 123 12.37 15.71 -7.17
C ASN A 123 13.20 14.56 -7.74
N TYR A 124 13.51 13.60 -6.87
CA TYR A 124 14.18 12.38 -7.31
C TYR A 124 13.15 11.43 -7.94
N ASN A 125 13.16 11.31 -9.24
CA ASN A 125 12.32 10.39 -10.01
C ASN A 125 13.15 9.75 -11.13
N PRO A 126 13.93 8.72 -10.83
CA PRO A 126 14.82 8.08 -11.81
C PRO A 126 14.02 7.43 -12.94
N ASN A 127 14.60 7.39 -14.13
CA ASN A 127 14.10 6.57 -15.22
C ASN A 127 14.62 5.15 -15.02
N VAL A 128 13.75 4.27 -14.52
CA VAL A 128 14.16 2.94 -14.06
C VAL A 128 13.13 1.88 -14.38
N LEU A 129 13.60 0.70 -14.74
CA LEU A 129 12.84 -0.54 -14.73
C LEU A 129 13.36 -1.38 -13.55
N SER A 130 12.52 -1.65 -12.57
CA SER A 130 12.86 -2.36 -11.35
C SER A 130 12.09 -3.67 -11.25
N PHE A 131 12.78 -4.72 -10.82
CA PHE A 131 12.23 -6.04 -10.51
C PHE A 131 12.47 -6.33 -9.04
N GLY A 132 11.44 -6.68 -8.30
CA GLY A 132 11.53 -6.92 -6.88
C GLY A 132 11.03 -8.30 -6.49
N LEU A 133 11.67 -8.86 -5.47
CA LEU A 133 11.25 -10.07 -4.79
C LEU A 133 11.11 -9.76 -3.31
N THR A 134 10.12 -10.35 -2.66
CA THR A 134 9.98 -10.33 -1.21
C THR A 134 9.84 -11.75 -0.68
N THR A 135 10.39 -11.97 0.49
CA THR A 135 10.20 -13.19 1.27
C THR A 135 9.94 -12.82 2.71
N GLY A 136 9.13 -13.61 3.38
CA GLY A 136 8.76 -13.34 4.77
C GLY A 136 8.03 -14.49 5.41
N VAL A 137 7.53 -14.22 6.59
CA VAL A 137 6.71 -15.14 7.36
C VAL A 137 5.47 -14.39 7.82
N LEU A 138 4.32 -14.96 7.57
CA LEU A 138 3.02 -14.49 8.05
C LEU A 138 2.58 -15.32 9.26
N PHE A 139 2.34 -14.66 10.37
CA PHE A 139 1.72 -15.19 11.57
C PHE A 139 0.25 -14.79 11.57
N PHE A 140 -0.62 -15.75 11.40
CA PHE A 140 -2.07 -15.56 11.42
C PHE A 140 -2.63 -16.15 12.71
N ASN A 141 -3.47 -15.36 13.40
CA ASN A 141 -4.08 -15.76 14.67
C ASN A 141 -5.55 -15.30 14.71
N GLU A 142 -6.44 -16.20 15.07
CA GLU A 142 -7.85 -15.92 15.37
C GLU A 142 -8.19 -16.38 16.78
N ASP A 143 -8.52 -15.44 17.64
CA ASP A 143 -8.85 -15.59 19.06
C ASP A 143 -10.36 -15.89 19.20
N LEU A 144 -10.82 -17.04 18.67
CA LEU A 144 -12.24 -17.41 18.58
C LEU A 144 -12.85 -17.63 19.98
N SER A 145 -12.07 -18.15 20.91
CA SER A 145 -12.49 -18.38 22.30
C SER A 145 -12.94 -17.08 22.99
N ARG A 146 -12.40 -15.93 22.59
CA ARG A 146 -12.77 -14.60 23.10
C ARG A 146 -14.20 -14.20 22.79
N LEU A 147 -14.81 -14.79 21.76
CA LEU A 147 -16.19 -14.49 21.36
C LEU A 147 -17.23 -15.10 22.32
N ASN A 148 -16.83 -16.01 23.21
CA ASN A 148 -17.70 -16.70 24.18
C ASN A 148 -18.96 -17.32 23.58
N ILE A 149 -18.87 -17.84 22.36
CA ILE A 149 -19.97 -18.54 21.68
C ILE A 149 -20.01 -19.97 22.22
N GLN A 150 -21.05 -20.28 23.02
CA GLN A 150 -21.21 -21.60 23.61
C GLN A 150 -22.00 -22.54 22.69
N GLY A 151 -21.51 -23.79 22.59
CA GLY A 151 -22.22 -24.86 21.90
C GLY A 151 -21.97 -24.96 20.39
N ASP A 152 -21.03 -24.18 19.86
CA ASP A 152 -20.55 -24.34 18.48
C ASP A 152 -19.07 -24.77 18.51
N PRO A 153 -18.74 -26.01 18.07
CA PRO A 153 -17.37 -26.53 18.08
C PRO A 153 -16.37 -25.70 17.25
N ASN A 154 -16.86 -24.92 16.27
CA ASN A 154 -16.00 -24.09 15.43
C ASN A 154 -15.41 -22.90 16.19
N PHE A 155 -15.97 -22.51 17.34
CA PHE A 155 -15.52 -21.39 18.17
C PHE A 155 -14.85 -21.81 19.49
N GLU A 156 -14.64 -23.11 19.67
CA GLU A 156 -14.03 -23.63 20.92
C GLU A 156 -12.51 -23.48 20.96
N ASN A 157 -11.86 -23.45 19.78
CA ASN A 157 -10.41 -23.41 19.66
C ASN A 157 -9.94 -22.22 18.86
N ASP A 158 -8.88 -21.58 19.34
CA ASP A 158 -8.19 -20.54 18.62
C ASP A 158 -7.41 -21.10 17.42
N VAL A 159 -7.33 -20.34 16.35
CA VAL A 159 -6.59 -20.72 15.15
C VAL A 159 -5.25 -19.97 15.14
N ASN A 160 -4.15 -20.70 15.03
CA ASN A 160 -2.79 -20.16 14.94
C ASN A 160 -2.07 -20.82 13.78
N VAL A 161 -1.75 -20.04 12.74
CA VAL A 161 -1.09 -20.53 11.54
C VAL A 161 0.13 -19.68 11.23
N THR A 162 1.22 -20.34 10.87
CA THR A 162 2.45 -19.66 10.43
C THR A 162 2.78 -20.16 9.04
N VAL A 163 2.80 -19.23 8.07
CA VAL A 163 3.05 -19.57 6.67
C VAL A 163 4.17 -18.72 6.07
N PRO A 164 4.97 -19.27 5.14
CA PRO A 164 5.90 -18.47 4.38
C PRO A 164 5.14 -17.53 3.44
N SER A 165 5.64 -16.31 3.30
CA SER A 165 5.11 -15.30 2.38
C SER A 165 6.16 -15.00 1.32
N PHE A 166 5.78 -15.07 0.06
CA PHE A 166 6.61 -14.70 -1.08
C PHE A 166 5.86 -13.69 -1.94
N GLY A 167 6.59 -12.81 -2.58
CA GLY A 167 5.99 -11.86 -3.50
C GLY A 167 6.96 -11.46 -4.60
N PHE A 168 6.39 -10.96 -5.67
CA PHE A 168 7.10 -10.48 -6.84
C PHE A 168 6.51 -9.14 -7.29
N GLY A 169 7.36 -8.28 -7.86
CA GLY A 169 6.90 -7.02 -8.40
C GLY A 169 7.78 -6.47 -9.52
N VAL A 170 7.14 -5.67 -10.35
CA VAL A 170 7.79 -4.90 -11.42
C VAL A 170 7.35 -3.44 -11.30
N LEU A 171 8.28 -2.53 -11.51
CA LEU A 171 8.03 -1.09 -11.54
C LEU A 171 8.75 -0.49 -12.74
N TYR A 172 8.00 0.16 -13.61
CA TYR A 172 8.54 1.13 -14.55
C TYR A 172 8.31 2.52 -14.01
N ASN A 173 9.35 3.29 -13.82
CA ASN A 173 9.26 4.68 -13.40
C ASN A 173 10.03 5.57 -14.36
N HIS A 174 9.39 6.64 -14.75
CA HIS A 174 9.97 7.74 -15.52
C HIS A 174 9.65 9.05 -14.81
N ASN A 175 10.29 10.16 -15.17
CA ASN A 175 10.05 11.47 -14.54
C ASN A 175 8.57 11.82 -14.34
N LYS A 176 7.75 11.61 -15.36
CA LYS A 176 6.34 12.00 -15.34
C LYS A 176 5.36 10.85 -15.11
N LEU A 177 5.76 9.63 -15.41
CA LEU A 177 4.87 8.46 -15.40
C LEU A 177 5.49 7.35 -14.57
N TYR A 178 4.69 6.65 -13.82
CA TYR A 178 5.07 5.35 -13.25
C TYR A 178 3.93 4.35 -13.39
N VAL A 179 4.30 3.10 -13.55
CA VAL A 179 3.38 1.96 -13.58
C VAL A 179 4.03 0.81 -12.83
N GLY A 180 3.30 0.18 -11.95
CA GLY A 180 3.75 -0.97 -11.17
C GLY A 180 2.74 -2.09 -11.20
N PHE A 181 3.26 -3.31 -11.16
CA PHE A 181 2.51 -4.55 -10.97
C PHE A 181 3.19 -5.37 -9.88
N SER A 182 2.40 -6.00 -9.02
CA SER A 182 2.93 -6.90 -8.01
C SER A 182 1.91 -7.94 -7.58
N VAL A 183 2.43 -9.00 -7.00
CA VAL A 183 1.68 -10.06 -6.34
C VAL A 183 2.36 -10.37 -5.02
N GLN A 184 1.56 -10.59 -3.97
CA GLN A 184 2.05 -10.92 -2.64
C GLN A 184 1.42 -12.19 -2.12
N ASN A 185 1.98 -12.75 -1.05
CA ASN A 185 1.52 -13.98 -0.41
C ASN A 185 1.42 -15.17 -1.37
N LEU A 186 2.29 -15.23 -2.39
CA LEU A 186 2.37 -16.38 -3.27
C LEU A 186 2.57 -17.65 -2.43
N PHE A 187 1.81 -18.71 -2.75
CA PHE A 187 1.85 -20.02 -2.09
C PHE A 187 1.39 -20.02 -0.63
N ALA A 188 1.00 -18.88 -0.04
CA ALA A 188 0.58 -18.83 1.36
C ALA A 188 -0.70 -19.64 1.57
N ASP A 189 -1.66 -19.53 0.66
CA ASP A 189 -2.92 -20.28 0.71
C ASP A 189 -2.70 -21.79 0.64
N SER A 190 -1.80 -22.28 -0.22
CA SER A 190 -1.52 -23.72 -0.34
C SER A 190 -0.96 -24.36 0.94
N VAL A 191 -0.30 -23.55 1.79
CA VAL A 191 0.22 -24.01 3.09
C VAL A 191 -0.82 -23.84 4.19
N ALA A 192 -1.61 -22.76 4.13
CA ALA A 192 -2.62 -22.44 5.12
C ALA A 192 -3.88 -23.31 5.00
N SER A 193 -4.25 -23.71 3.78
CA SER A 193 -5.43 -24.56 3.51
C SER A 193 -5.34 -25.92 4.19
N ASP A 194 -4.15 -26.48 4.38
CA ASP A 194 -3.95 -27.71 5.16
C ASP A 194 -4.38 -27.53 6.64
N GLN A 195 -4.53 -26.29 7.10
CA GLN A 195 -4.96 -25.92 8.45
C GLN A 195 -6.34 -25.24 8.48
N ASN A 196 -7.12 -25.38 7.39
CA ASN A 196 -8.44 -24.74 7.19
C ASN A 196 -8.45 -23.21 7.28
N VAL A 197 -7.34 -22.57 6.94
CA VAL A 197 -7.22 -21.11 6.84
C VAL A 197 -7.05 -20.71 5.38
N ASN A 198 -7.81 -19.73 4.93
CA ASN A 198 -7.70 -19.17 3.59
C ASN A 198 -6.90 -17.85 3.65
N ILE A 199 -5.72 -17.81 3.03
CA ILE A 199 -4.88 -16.63 2.95
C ILE A 199 -4.85 -16.12 1.51
N GLN A 200 -5.41 -14.94 1.31
CA GLN A 200 -5.56 -14.36 -0.02
C GLN A 200 -4.24 -13.95 -0.63
N THR A 201 -4.15 -14.10 -1.94
CA THR A 201 -3.04 -13.64 -2.78
C THR A 201 -3.45 -12.35 -3.50
N PRO A 202 -3.11 -11.16 -2.97
CA PRO A 202 -3.46 -9.90 -3.61
C PRO A 202 -2.57 -9.60 -4.81
N TYR A 203 -3.19 -9.21 -5.92
CA TYR A 203 -2.55 -8.68 -7.11
C TYR A 203 -2.81 -7.17 -7.17
N TYR A 204 -1.75 -6.39 -7.34
CA TYR A 204 -1.82 -4.93 -7.46
C TYR A 204 -1.37 -4.48 -8.84
N LEU A 205 -2.18 -3.66 -9.49
CA LEU A 205 -1.81 -2.90 -10.68
C LEU A 205 -2.04 -1.42 -10.38
N TYR A 206 -1.03 -0.60 -10.52
CA TYR A 206 -1.14 0.81 -10.20
C TYR A 206 -0.28 1.68 -11.11
N GLY A 207 -0.63 2.94 -11.16
CA GLY A 207 0.13 3.94 -11.89
C GLY A 207 -0.28 5.36 -11.55
N GLY A 208 0.52 6.29 -11.98
CA GLY A 208 0.23 7.70 -11.79
C GLY A 208 1.06 8.58 -12.70
N TYR A 209 0.63 9.83 -12.78
CA TYR A 209 1.26 10.85 -13.61
C TYR A 209 1.65 12.06 -12.76
N ARG A 210 2.85 12.60 -12.96
CA ARG A 210 3.39 13.75 -12.24
C ARG A 210 3.32 14.99 -13.12
N LEU A 211 2.49 15.95 -12.72
CA LEU A 211 2.34 17.25 -13.34
C LEU A 211 3.15 18.27 -12.56
N TYR A 212 4.12 18.89 -13.20
CA TYR A 212 4.93 19.95 -12.63
C TYR A 212 4.41 21.31 -13.09
N LEU A 213 3.83 22.10 -12.18
CA LEU A 213 3.15 23.36 -12.50
C LEU A 213 4.07 24.58 -12.54
N SER A 214 5.27 24.49 -11.97
CA SER A 214 6.21 25.61 -11.96
C SER A 214 7.42 25.32 -12.85
N ARG A 215 8.01 26.38 -13.39
CA ARG A 215 9.26 26.31 -14.17
C ARG A 215 10.39 25.61 -13.39
N PHE A 216 10.38 25.73 -12.07
CA PHE A 216 11.37 25.16 -11.18
C PHE A 216 10.94 23.84 -10.56
N GLN A 217 9.80 23.25 -11.01
CA GLN A 217 9.24 21.98 -10.51
C GLN A 217 8.96 21.99 -9.00
N GLU A 218 8.56 23.14 -8.48
CA GLU A 218 8.31 23.34 -7.05
C GLU A 218 6.97 22.78 -6.60
N ILE A 219 6.01 22.76 -7.51
CA ILE A 219 4.66 22.21 -7.28
C ILE A 219 4.50 20.98 -8.16
N ARG A 220 4.25 19.85 -7.54
CA ARG A 220 3.94 18.59 -8.19
C ARG A 220 2.51 18.18 -7.84
N ILE A 221 1.66 17.98 -8.87
CA ILE A 221 0.36 17.33 -8.73
C ILE A 221 0.47 15.93 -9.29
N GLN A 222 -0.04 14.95 -8.56
CA GLN A 222 0.10 13.54 -8.91
C GLN A 222 -1.24 12.82 -8.80
N PRO A 223 -2.05 12.77 -9.88
CA PRO A 223 -3.13 11.81 -9.98
C PRO A 223 -2.57 10.39 -10.09
N SER A 224 -3.21 9.45 -9.43
CA SER A 224 -2.86 8.04 -9.42
C SER A 224 -4.08 7.15 -9.30
N MET A 225 -3.92 5.91 -9.76
CA MET A 225 -4.92 4.86 -9.64
C MET A 225 -4.24 3.58 -9.18
N LEU A 226 -4.93 2.83 -8.32
CA LEU A 226 -4.55 1.47 -7.94
C LEU A 226 -5.76 0.56 -8.14
N VAL A 227 -5.48 -0.61 -8.69
CA VAL A 227 -6.45 -1.70 -8.81
C VAL A 227 -5.91 -2.89 -8.04
N LYS A 228 -6.70 -3.43 -7.13
CA LYS A 228 -6.42 -4.65 -6.39
C LYS A 228 -7.37 -5.74 -6.84
N PHE A 229 -6.81 -6.93 -7.10
CA PHE A 229 -7.55 -8.15 -7.38
C PHE A 229 -7.21 -9.19 -6.32
N GLU A 230 -8.21 -9.87 -5.85
CA GLU A 230 -8.11 -11.07 -5.00
C GLU A 230 -9.10 -12.09 -5.49
N GLU A 231 -8.80 -13.37 -5.26
CA GLU A 231 -9.73 -14.45 -5.56
C GLU A 231 -10.97 -14.31 -4.65
N ASP A 232 -12.13 -14.61 -5.20
CA ASP A 232 -13.43 -14.52 -4.50
C ASP A 232 -13.83 -13.13 -3.98
N ALA A 233 -13.10 -12.08 -4.33
CA ALA A 233 -13.42 -10.71 -3.95
C ALA A 233 -13.64 -9.80 -5.17
N PRO A 234 -14.54 -8.82 -5.10
CA PRO A 234 -14.70 -7.84 -6.18
C PRO A 234 -13.43 -6.99 -6.31
N ALA A 235 -13.06 -6.67 -7.57
CA ALA A 235 -11.93 -5.79 -7.81
C ALA A 235 -12.11 -4.45 -7.12
N GLN A 236 -11.09 -4.01 -6.39
CA GLN A 236 -11.06 -2.72 -5.72
C GLN A 236 -10.32 -1.70 -6.59
N PHE A 237 -10.88 -0.51 -6.69
CA PHE A 237 -10.31 0.62 -7.41
C PHE A 237 -10.10 1.79 -6.47
N ASP A 238 -8.87 2.31 -6.40
CA ASP A 238 -8.52 3.52 -5.67
C ASP A 238 -8.13 4.62 -6.66
N PHE A 239 -8.78 5.76 -6.60
CA PHE A 239 -8.44 6.96 -7.37
C PHE A 239 -7.94 8.03 -6.42
N ASN A 240 -6.76 8.55 -6.66
CA ASN A 240 -6.13 9.48 -5.74
C ASN A 240 -5.52 10.66 -6.49
N VAL A 241 -5.43 11.78 -5.80
CA VAL A 241 -4.69 12.95 -6.24
C VAL A 241 -3.92 13.53 -5.06
N SER A 242 -2.64 13.84 -5.26
CA SER A 242 -1.83 14.55 -4.28
C SER A 242 -1.20 15.80 -4.89
N ALA A 243 -0.91 16.77 -4.05
CA ALA A 243 -0.18 17.98 -4.40
C ALA A 243 0.94 18.18 -3.38
N ASN A 244 2.17 18.32 -3.86
CA ASN A 244 3.36 18.52 -3.05
C ASN A 244 4.05 19.84 -3.42
N TYR A 245 4.42 20.62 -2.40
CA TYR A 245 5.17 21.85 -2.56
C TYR A 245 6.57 21.70 -1.95
N LYS A 246 7.60 21.55 -2.81
CA LYS A 246 9.04 21.49 -2.46
C LYS A 246 9.36 20.51 -1.32
N ASN A 247 8.62 19.43 -1.16
CA ASN A 247 8.71 18.55 0.01
C ASN A 247 8.69 19.34 1.35
N ARG A 248 7.86 20.37 1.44
CA ARG A 248 7.56 21.07 2.70
C ARG A 248 6.18 20.74 3.21
N ILE A 249 5.22 20.79 2.30
CA ILE A 249 3.82 20.48 2.59
C ILE A 249 3.29 19.61 1.46
N GLU A 250 2.52 18.63 1.83
CA GLU A 250 1.82 17.74 0.92
C GLU A 250 0.37 17.59 1.36
N ILE A 251 -0.53 17.62 0.40
CA ILE A 251 -1.95 17.33 0.61
C ILE A 251 -2.41 16.30 -0.40
N GLY A 252 -3.33 15.46 -0.01
CA GLY A 252 -3.90 14.47 -0.93
C GLY A 252 -5.33 14.12 -0.57
N ALA A 253 -6.06 13.64 -1.56
CA ALA A 253 -7.39 13.11 -1.41
C ALA A 253 -7.56 11.90 -2.32
N GLY A 254 -8.40 10.96 -1.93
CA GLY A 254 -8.68 9.76 -2.70
C GLY A 254 -10.06 9.20 -2.44
N TYR A 255 -10.49 8.37 -3.37
CA TYR A 255 -11.73 7.61 -3.30
C TYR A 255 -11.44 6.15 -3.58
N ARG A 256 -11.97 5.27 -2.77
CA ARG A 256 -11.92 3.82 -2.92
C ARG A 256 -13.30 3.29 -3.25
N SER A 257 -13.38 2.37 -4.22
CA SER A 257 -14.64 1.80 -4.70
C SER A 257 -15.45 1.05 -3.61
N SER A 258 -14.81 0.68 -2.50
CA SER A 258 -15.49 0.17 -1.29
C SER A 258 -16.17 1.27 -0.46
N SER A 259 -16.55 2.40 -1.09
CA SER A 259 -17.27 3.53 -0.49
C SER A 259 -16.50 4.22 0.63
N SER A 260 -15.19 4.42 0.47
CA SER A 260 -14.42 5.23 1.41
C SER A 260 -13.72 6.41 0.73
N PHE A 261 -13.72 7.55 1.43
CA PHE A 261 -12.95 8.73 1.05
C PHE A 261 -11.78 8.88 2.01
N ASN A 262 -10.63 9.23 1.48
CA ASN A 262 -9.45 9.47 2.29
C ASN A 262 -8.85 10.84 1.96
N GLY A 263 -8.30 11.47 2.99
CA GLY A 263 -7.53 12.70 2.90
C GLY A 263 -6.20 12.52 3.61
N LEU A 264 -5.17 13.19 3.15
CA LEU A 264 -3.86 13.20 3.80
C LEU A 264 -3.24 14.59 3.81
N VAL A 265 -2.47 14.85 4.86
CA VAL A 265 -1.62 16.04 4.98
C VAL A 265 -0.24 15.58 5.43
N GLY A 266 0.80 15.94 4.67
CA GLY A 266 2.19 15.66 4.97
C GLY A 266 2.97 16.93 5.27
N LEU A 267 3.80 16.89 6.29
CA LEU A 267 4.70 17.97 6.69
C LEU A 267 6.14 17.45 6.71
N TYR A 268 7.03 18.21 6.08
CA TYR A 268 8.46 17.89 6.03
C TYR A 268 9.20 18.91 6.90
N PHE A 269 9.99 18.44 7.85
CA PHE A 269 10.66 19.28 8.83
C PHE A 269 12.07 18.76 9.15
N LEU A 270 12.89 19.61 9.70
CA LEU A 270 14.29 19.29 10.05
C LEU A 270 15.06 18.59 8.90
N LYS A 271 14.71 18.91 7.64
CA LYS A 271 15.32 18.36 6.42
C LYS A 271 15.13 16.84 6.21
N ASN A 272 15.25 16.06 7.27
CA ASN A 272 15.28 14.59 7.23
C ASN A 272 13.97 13.91 7.70
N TRP A 273 13.03 14.66 8.21
CA TRP A 273 11.81 14.12 8.80
C TRP A 273 10.58 14.47 8.00
N ARG A 274 9.70 13.50 7.82
CA ARG A 274 8.34 13.68 7.30
C ARG A 274 7.35 13.11 8.30
N PHE A 275 6.35 13.90 8.64
CA PHE A 275 5.17 13.45 9.36
C PHE A 275 3.96 13.58 8.44
N ALA A 276 3.13 12.55 8.37
CA ALA A 276 1.88 12.60 7.63
C ALA A 276 0.73 12.15 8.52
N TYR A 277 -0.38 12.83 8.37
CA TYR A 277 -1.67 12.48 8.96
C TYR A 277 -2.64 12.13 7.84
N SER A 278 -3.40 11.07 8.03
CA SER A 278 -4.48 10.69 7.13
C SER A 278 -5.79 10.49 7.87
N TYR A 279 -6.88 10.77 7.18
CA TYR A 279 -8.23 10.54 7.66
C TYR A 279 -9.00 9.78 6.58
N THR A 280 -9.61 8.66 6.96
CA THR A 280 -10.47 7.87 6.09
C THR A 280 -11.90 7.91 6.60
N ALA A 281 -12.80 8.44 5.79
CA ALA A 281 -14.24 8.45 6.02
C ALA A 281 -14.87 7.29 5.25
N PHE A 282 -15.57 6.42 5.96
CA PHE A 282 -16.32 5.32 5.36
C PHE A 282 -17.77 5.75 5.11
N GLY A 283 -18.36 5.23 4.01
CA GLY A 283 -19.77 5.47 3.70
C GLY A 283 -20.70 4.83 4.74
N SER A 284 -21.93 5.30 4.80
CA SER A 284 -22.97 4.83 5.74
C SER A 284 -23.30 3.34 5.59
N ASP A 285 -22.99 2.76 4.45
CA ASP A 285 -23.31 1.37 4.12
C ASP A 285 -22.19 0.39 4.54
N THR A 286 -21.14 0.90 5.19
CA THR A 286 -20.04 0.08 5.71
C THR A 286 -20.14 -0.05 7.22
N PRO A 287 -19.76 -1.21 7.80
CA PRO A 287 -19.76 -1.40 9.25
C PRO A 287 -18.60 -0.67 9.95
N PHE A 288 -17.74 0.02 9.19
CA PHE A 288 -16.54 0.65 9.72
C PHE A 288 -16.77 2.11 10.08
N ASN A 289 -16.20 2.52 11.20
CA ASN A 289 -16.12 3.92 11.59
C ASN A 289 -14.95 4.64 10.91
N ASN A 290 -15.06 5.97 10.83
CA ASN A 290 -13.98 6.81 10.33
C ASN A 290 -12.69 6.55 11.11
N THR A 291 -11.57 6.52 10.41
CA THR A 291 -10.27 6.17 10.99
C THR A 291 -9.20 7.23 10.72
N ASN A 292 -8.26 7.30 11.64
CA ASN A 292 -7.10 8.17 11.56
C ASN A 292 -5.84 7.35 11.30
N GLY A 293 -4.89 7.91 10.54
CA GLY A 293 -3.60 7.32 10.32
C GLY A 293 -2.47 8.32 10.54
N PHE A 294 -1.33 7.83 11.00
CA PHE A 294 -0.12 8.62 11.24
C PHE A 294 1.07 7.90 10.65
N ILE A 295 1.93 8.63 9.96
CA ILE A 295 3.15 8.12 9.38
C ILE A 295 4.29 9.04 9.77
N LEU A 296 5.35 8.46 10.31
CA LEU A 296 6.60 9.16 10.60
C LEU A 296 7.71 8.51 9.80
N THR A 297 8.40 9.29 8.99
CA THR A 297 9.53 8.83 8.18
C THR A 297 10.76 9.64 8.48
N TYR A 298 11.88 8.96 8.68
CA TYR A 298 13.22 9.54 8.67
C TYR A 298 13.94 9.14 7.39
N LYS A 299 14.56 10.10 6.71
CA LYS A 299 15.39 9.88 5.53
C LYS A 299 16.81 10.37 5.83
N GLY A 300 17.77 9.49 5.68
CA GLY A 300 19.20 9.81 5.84
C GLY A 300 19.73 10.72 4.73
N GLY A 301 21.05 10.85 4.65
CA GLY A 301 21.73 11.55 3.56
C GLY A 301 21.31 13.01 3.38
N GLU A 302 20.91 13.36 2.17
CA GLU A 302 20.49 14.71 1.84
C GLU A 302 19.06 15.06 2.31
N GLY A 303 18.30 14.09 2.80
CA GLY A 303 16.94 14.26 3.31
C GLY A 303 15.89 14.35 2.20
N PHE A 304 14.76 15.03 2.50
CA PHE A 304 13.59 15.16 1.61
C PHE A 304 13.66 16.35 0.68
#